data_962e191894ea21ff6e1ac8412b2c7a13
#
_entry.id   962e191894ea21ff6e1ac8412b2c7a13
#
_cell.length_a   1.000
_cell.length_b   1.000
_cell.length_c   1.000
_cell.angle_alpha   90.00
_cell.angle_beta   90.00
_cell.angle_gamma   90.00
#
_symmetry.space_group_name_H-M   'P 1'
#
loop_
_entity.id
_entity.type
_entity.pdbx_description
1 polymer ?
#
loop_
_entity_poly.entity_id
_entity_poly.type
_entity_poly.pdbx_seq_one_letter_code
_entity_poly.pdbx_strand_id
1 'polypeptide(L)'
;MIGGLSGVVLSVRGDRVEIVIDAGGEAKTYEITATCAGRRVDVRTGRGLVEVTEITRGGTPVRTARFMANRVLALVEHPAA
;
A
#
# COMPACT_ATOMS: atom_id res chain seq x y z
N MET A 1 -14.72 3.76 21.56
CA MET A 1 -14.62 3.80 21.28
C MET A 1 -14.71 3.90 20.76
N ILE A 2 -14.60 3.60 20.75
CA ILE A 2 -14.56 3.71 20.20
C ILE A 2 -14.54 3.83 19.66
N GLY A 3 -14.58 3.83 19.66
CA GLY A 3 -14.43 3.99 19.15
C GLY A 3 -14.48 3.73 18.61
N GLY A 4 -14.55 3.58 18.66
CA GLY A 4 -14.54 3.35 18.26
C GLY A 4 -14.60 2.85 17.72
N LEU A 5 -14.89 2.81 17.74
CA LEU A 5 -14.88 2.45 17.27
C LEU A 5 -14.65 2.20 16.71
N SER A 6 -14.64 2.59 16.72
CA SER A 6 -14.24 2.50 16.32
C SER A 6 -13.72 2.14 15.90
N GLY A 7 -13.30 2.92 16.02
CA GLY A 7 -12.07 2.27 15.71
C GLY A 7 -12.20 0.85 15.16
N VAL A 8 -13.25 0.27 15.42
CA VAL A 8 -13.55 -1.06 14.94
C VAL A 8 -13.56 -1.12 13.42
N VAL A 9 -14.02 -0.04 12.80
CA VAL A 9 -14.12 0.01 11.35
C VAL A 9 -12.77 -0.26 10.69
N LEU A 10 -11.69 0.21 11.30
CA LEU A 10 -10.35 0.03 10.74
C LEU A 10 -9.93 -1.43 10.69
N SER A 11 -10.48 -2.27 11.56
CA SER A 11 -10.08 -3.66 11.62
C SER A 11 -10.57 -4.46 10.43
N VAL A 12 -11.53 -3.96 9.65
CA VAL A 12 -12.00 -4.65 8.47
C VAL A 12 -11.14 -4.38 7.24
N ARG A 13 -10.24 -3.42 7.34
CA ARG A 13 -9.34 -3.10 6.23
C ARG A 13 -8.04 -3.85 6.38
N GLY A 14 -7.43 -4.16 5.26
CA GLY A 14 -6.09 -4.69 5.23
C GLY A 14 -5.06 -3.58 5.28
N ASP A 15 -3.86 -3.89 4.84
CA ASP A 15 -2.74 -2.96 4.82
C ASP A 15 -2.98 -1.79 3.88
N ARG A 16 -2.23 -0.71 4.11
CA ARG A 16 -2.23 0.45 3.23
C ARG A 16 -0.78 0.89 3.01
N VAL A 17 -0.46 1.25 1.78
CA VAL A 17 0.86 1.79 1.43
C VAL A 17 0.68 3.12 0.73
N GLU A 18 1.41 4.13 1.19
CA GLU A 18 1.49 5.41 0.53
C GLU A 18 2.84 5.52 -0.15
N ILE A 19 2.85 5.94 -1.41
CA ILE A 19 4.08 6.12 -2.15
C ILE A 19 4.06 7.49 -2.81
N VAL A 20 5.14 8.24 -2.60
CA VAL A 20 5.29 9.59 -3.15
C VAL A 20 6.33 9.52 -4.25
N ILE A 21 5.98 9.98 -5.42
CA ILE A 21 6.88 9.95 -6.56
C ILE A 21 7.18 11.34 -7.08
N ASP A 22 8.32 11.45 -7.74
CA ASP A 22 8.68 12.65 -8.51
C ASP A 22 8.03 12.53 -9.88
N ALA A 23 7.11 13.43 -10.16
CA ALA A 23 6.34 13.44 -11.40
C ALA A 23 6.78 14.56 -12.34
N GLY A 24 8.06 14.94 -12.28
CA GLY A 24 8.61 15.93 -13.21
C GLY A 24 8.39 17.35 -12.74
N GLY A 25 8.91 17.70 -11.58
CA GLY A 25 8.81 19.04 -11.02
C GLY A 25 7.76 19.18 -9.95
N GLU A 26 7.02 18.12 -9.67
CA GLU A 26 6.08 18.07 -8.57
C GLU A 26 6.05 16.66 -7.98
N ALA A 27 5.58 16.56 -6.77
CA ALA A 27 5.42 15.27 -6.11
C ALA A 27 3.96 14.82 -6.23
N LYS A 28 3.76 13.53 -6.49
CA LYS A 28 2.44 12.92 -6.48
C LYS A 28 2.41 11.79 -5.46
N THR A 29 1.31 11.67 -4.76
CA THR A 29 1.12 10.60 -3.79
C THR A 29 0.12 9.60 -4.34
N TYR A 30 0.50 8.33 -4.32
CA TYR A 30 -0.40 7.23 -4.62
C TYR A 30 -0.65 6.44 -3.34
N GLU A 31 -1.87 5.99 -3.17
CA GLU A 31 -2.22 5.17 -2.02
C GLU A 31 -2.79 3.86 -2.52
N ILE A 32 -2.19 2.77 -2.08
CA ILE A 32 -2.64 1.42 -2.40
C ILE A 32 -3.17 0.82 -1.09
N THR A 33 -4.46 0.57 -1.05
CA THR A 33 -5.13 0.03 0.13
C THR A 33 -5.72 -1.32 -0.22
N ALA A 34 -5.52 -2.27 0.66
CA ALA A 34 -6.17 -3.57 0.51
C ALA A 34 -7.68 -3.38 0.59
N THR A 35 -8.40 -3.95 -0.37
CA THR A 35 -9.82 -3.68 -0.55
C THR A 35 -10.71 -4.53 0.35
N CYS A 36 -10.17 -5.57 0.94
CA CYS A 36 -10.92 -6.47 1.82
C CYS A 36 -10.12 -6.77 3.07
N ALA A 37 -10.83 -7.11 4.14
CA ALA A 37 -10.20 -7.56 5.37
C ALA A 37 -9.36 -8.82 5.11
N GLY A 38 -8.24 -8.91 5.78
CA GLY A 38 -7.34 -10.05 5.66
C GLY A 38 -6.40 -10.01 4.49
N ARG A 39 -6.54 -9.04 3.59
CA ARG A 39 -5.58 -8.85 2.49
C ARG A 39 -4.41 -8.02 2.96
N ARG A 40 -3.27 -8.26 2.34
CA ARG A 40 -2.04 -7.53 2.63
C ARG A 40 -1.62 -6.73 1.42
N VAL A 41 -0.80 -5.72 1.65
CA VAL A 41 -0.11 -4.99 0.59
C VAL A 41 1.38 -5.24 0.80
N ASP A 42 1.98 -5.90 -0.17
CA ASP A 42 3.37 -6.33 -0.12
C ASP A 42 4.21 -5.39 -0.99
N VAL A 43 5.39 -5.02 -0.51
CA VAL A 43 6.28 -4.12 -1.22
C VAL A 43 7.56 -4.86 -1.54
N ARG A 44 7.95 -4.86 -2.80
CA ARG A 44 9.21 -5.46 -3.24
C ARG A 44 9.99 -4.46 -4.06
N THR A 45 11.30 -4.47 -3.89
CA THR A 45 12.20 -3.63 -4.66
C THR A 45 13.22 -4.50 -5.37
N GLY A 46 13.55 -4.13 -6.58
CA GLY A 46 14.57 -4.83 -7.34
C GLY A 46 14.56 -4.38 -8.79
N ARG A 47 15.70 -4.48 -9.43
CA ARG A 47 15.88 -4.18 -10.85
C ARG A 47 15.36 -2.79 -11.25
N GLY A 48 15.54 -1.82 -10.37
CA GLY A 48 15.10 -0.45 -10.63
C GLY A 48 13.61 -0.22 -10.50
N LEU A 49 12.87 -1.16 -9.94
CA LEU A 49 11.42 -1.06 -9.74
C LEU A 49 11.07 -1.19 -8.28
N VAL A 50 9.97 -0.52 -7.91
CA VAL A 50 9.28 -0.73 -6.65
C VAL A 50 7.92 -1.29 -7.03
N GLU A 51 7.61 -2.48 -6.55
CA GLU A 51 6.33 -3.15 -6.82
C GLU A 51 5.51 -3.21 -5.54
N VAL A 52 4.26 -2.77 -5.65
CA VAL A 52 3.32 -2.77 -4.53
C VAL A 52 2.15 -3.65 -4.93
N THR A 53 1.98 -4.76 -4.26
CA THR A 53 1.01 -5.80 -4.64
C THR A 53 0.01 -6.04 -3.53
N GLU A 54 -1.26 -5.97 -3.87
CA GLU A 54 -2.33 -6.41 -2.98
C GLU A 54 -2.44 -7.93 -3.10
N ILE A 55 -2.40 -8.62 -1.96
CA ILE A 55 -2.36 -10.08 -1.91
C ILE A 55 -3.48 -10.57 -1.02
N THR A 56 -4.19 -11.61 -1.48
CA THR A 56 -5.24 -12.24 -0.69
C THR A 56 -4.63 -12.94 0.52
N ARG A 57 -5.48 -13.32 1.46
CA ARG A 57 -5.05 -14.09 2.63
C ARG A 57 -4.31 -15.38 2.24
N GLY A 58 -4.70 -15.99 1.14
CA GLY A 58 -4.06 -17.22 0.66
C GLY A 58 -2.79 -17.01 -0.14
N GLY A 59 -2.40 -15.75 -0.35
CA GLY A 59 -1.15 -15.46 -1.07
C GLY A 59 -1.31 -15.19 -2.56
N THR A 60 -2.53 -15.05 -3.05
CA THR A 60 -2.77 -14.80 -4.48
C THR A 60 -2.73 -13.31 -4.77
N PRO A 61 -1.92 -12.86 -5.73
CA PRO A 61 -1.91 -11.45 -6.11
C PRO A 61 -3.24 -11.03 -6.73
N VAL A 62 -3.72 -9.87 -6.32
CA VAL A 62 -4.95 -9.27 -6.84
C VAL A 62 -4.62 -8.20 -7.86
N ARG A 63 -3.69 -7.32 -7.51
CA ARG A 63 -3.23 -6.25 -8.39
C ARG A 63 -1.84 -5.81 -7.95
N THR A 64 -1.09 -5.30 -8.89
CA THR A 64 0.26 -4.79 -8.63
C THR A 64 0.43 -3.43 -9.28
N ALA A 65 0.97 -2.49 -8.53
CA ALA A 65 1.42 -1.21 -9.05
C ALA A 65 2.94 -1.23 -9.11
N ARG A 66 3.50 -0.73 -10.19
CA ARG A 66 4.95 -0.66 -10.37
C ARG A 66 5.37 0.77 -10.57
N PHE A 67 6.45 1.13 -9.90
CA PHE A 67 7.02 2.46 -9.96
C PHE A 67 8.50 2.37 -10.27
N MET A 68 9.02 3.37 -10.99
CA MET A 68 10.47 3.48 -11.21
C MET A 68 11.11 3.83 -9.88
N ALA A 69 12.05 3.02 -9.43
CA ALA A 69 12.65 3.21 -8.09
C ALA A 69 13.32 4.58 -7.97
N ASN A 70 13.94 5.07 -9.04
CA ASN A 70 14.62 6.37 -9.02
C ASN A 70 13.66 7.55 -9.00
N ARG A 71 12.36 7.31 -9.10
CA ARG A 71 11.33 8.34 -8.99
C ARG A 71 10.62 8.31 -7.64
N VAL A 72 10.88 7.32 -6.82
CA VAL A 72 10.22 7.20 -5.53
C VAL A 72 10.94 8.08 -4.52
N LEU A 73 10.23 9.04 -3.96
CA LEU A 73 10.75 9.96 -2.95
C LEU A 73 10.52 9.45 -1.55
N ALA A 74 9.41 8.78 -1.32
CA ALA A 74 9.07 8.25 -0.01
C ALA A 74 8.07 7.10 -0.16
N LEU A 75 8.10 6.17 0.79
CA LEU A 75 7.15 5.07 0.85
C LEU A 75 6.85 4.80 2.31
N VAL A 76 5.58 4.77 2.65
CA VAL A 76 5.14 4.53 4.03
C VAL A 76 4.18 3.35 4.02
N GLU A 77 4.48 2.35 4.83
CA GLU A 77 3.63 1.18 5.00
C GLU A 77 2.81 1.34 6.27
N HIS A 78 1.51 1.11 6.15
CA HIS A 78 0.57 1.13 7.26
C HIS A 78 -0.02 -0.27 7.40
N PRO A 79 0.56 -1.13 8.24
CA PRO A 79 0.00 -2.46 8.44
C PRO A 79 -1.39 -2.35 9.05
N ALA A 80 -2.23 -3.33 8.75
CA ALA A 80 -3.54 -3.43 9.36
C ALA A 80 -3.39 -3.66 10.87
N ALA A 81 -4.29 -3.05 11.60
CA ALA A 81 -4.30 -3.20 13.05
C ALA A 81 -4.72 -4.60 13.48
#